data_ab288eeafb6a6a695cef64b67100e7b7
#
_entry.id   ab288eeafb6a6a695cef64b67100e7b7
#
_cell.length_a   1.000
_cell.length_b   1.000
_cell.length_c   1.000
_cell.angle_alpha   90.00
_cell.angle_beta   90.00
_cell.angle_gamma   90.00
#
_symmetry.space_group_name_H-M   'P 1'
#
loop_
_entity.id
_entity.type
_entity.pdbx_description
1 polymer ?
#
loop_
_entity_poly.entity_id
_entity_poly.type
_entity_poly.pdbx_seq_one_letter_code
_entity_poly.pdbx_strand_id
1 'polypeptide(L)'
;MGGTKALWDELIGHIETAYAPVTHRWSQSKATPLGFLRLIRKERTILYLLPREGHFLTAFVFGEKATAAVRASDVPAAAVTALNEARPYAEGRGIRLETRNAKDLATMKKLAAIKMAP
;
A
#
# COMPACT_ATOMS: atom_id res chain seq x y z
N MET A 1 5.25 -7.01 -14.95
CA MET A 1 4.54 -7.67 -13.83
C MET A 1 4.06 -9.09 -14.13
N GLY A 2 3.93 -9.46 -15.37
CA GLY A 2 3.53 -10.81 -15.74
C GLY A 2 2.26 -11.26 -15.02
N GLY A 3 2.30 -12.42 -14.35
CA GLY A 3 1.14 -13.01 -13.69
C GLY A 3 0.57 -12.21 -12.53
N THR A 4 1.25 -11.16 -12.05
CA THR A 4 0.74 -10.33 -10.96
C THR A 4 -0.17 -9.18 -11.44
N LYS A 5 -0.34 -9.02 -12.75
CA LYS A 5 -1.22 -7.97 -13.31
C LYS A 5 -2.65 -8.11 -12.80
N ALA A 6 -3.15 -9.35 -12.68
CA ALA A 6 -4.50 -9.59 -12.16
C ALA A 6 -4.62 -9.13 -10.71
N LEU A 7 -3.59 -9.34 -9.89
CA LEU A 7 -3.57 -8.91 -8.49
C LEU A 7 -3.55 -7.37 -8.40
N TRP A 8 -2.79 -6.73 -9.27
CA TRP A 8 -2.72 -5.28 -9.38
C TRP A 8 -4.11 -4.70 -9.68
N ASP A 9 -4.76 -5.24 -10.71
CA ASP A 9 -6.09 -4.78 -11.12
C ASP A 9 -7.13 -5.04 -10.02
N GLU A 10 -7.06 -6.18 -9.34
CA GLU A 10 -7.98 -6.51 -8.26
C GLU A 10 -7.80 -5.55 -7.06
N LEU A 11 -6.57 -5.22 -6.69
CA LEU A 11 -6.32 -4.30 -5.59
C LEU A 11 -6.88 -2.91 -5.92
N ILE A 12 -6.62 -2.41 -7.13
CA ILE A 12 -7.14 -1.11 -7.56
C ILE A 12 -8.67 -1.12 -7.52
N GLY A 13 -9.30 -2.15 -8.07
CA GLY A 13 -10.76 -2.27 -8.08
C GLY A 13 -11.35 -2.32 -6.68
N HIS A 14 -10.71 -3.03 -5.77
CA HIS A 14 -11.13 -3.09 -4.37
C HIS A 14 -11.08 -1.70 -3.72
N ILE A 15 -9.97 -0.99 -3.89
CA ILE A 15 -9.79 0.35 -3.33
C ILE A 15 -10.83 1.33 -3.90
N GLU A 16 -11.05 1.28 -5.21
CA GLU A 16 -12.02 2.15 -5.87
C GLU A 16 -13.45 1.90 -5.37
N THR A 17 -13.80 0.64 -5.11
CA THR A 17 -15.12 0.29 -4.61
C THR A 17 -15.31 0.65 -3.15
N ALA A 18 -14.29 0.36 -2.32
CA ALA A 18 -14.40 0.54 -0.87
C ALA A 18 -14.27 2.01 -0.43
N TYR A 19 -13.49 2.81 -1.15
CA TYR A 19 -13.10 4.15 -0.71
C TYR A 19 -13.40 5.25 -1.74
N ALA A 20 -14.35 5.04 -2.61
CA ALA A 20 -14.73 6.04 -3.62
C ALA A 20 -15.07 7.41 -3.02
N PRO A 21 -14.76 8.52 -3.71
CA PRO A 21 -14.08 8.59 -5.01
C PRO A 21 -12.57 8.48 -4.88
N VAL A 22 -11.94 7.76 -5.80
CA VAL A 22 -10.49 7.56 -5.82
C VAL A 22 -9.89 8.17 -7.07
N THR A 23 -8.85 8.97 -6.88
CA THR A 23 -8.10 9.58 -7.96
C THR A 23 -6.80 8.79 -8.17
N HIS A 24 -6.45 8.54 -9.43
CA HIS A 24 -5.19 7.90 -9.81
C HIS A 24 -4.18 8.96 -10.22
N ARG A 25 -2.96 8.86 -9.74
CA ARG A 25 -1.87 9.73 -10.17
C ARG A 25 -0.61 8.92 -10.42
N TRP A 26 -0.18 8.90 -11.67
CA TRP A 26 1.05 8.22 -12.08
C TRP A 26 2.22 9.20 -12.01
N SER A 27 3.35 8.77 -11.46
CA SER A 27 4.56 9.58 -11.35
C SER A 27 5.79 8.74 -11.66
N GLN A 28 6.88 9.42 -11.97
CA GLN A 28 8.15 8.80 -12.30
C GLN A 28 9.28 9.62 -11.72
N SER A 29 10.36 8.96 -11.30
CA SER A 29 11.56 9.65 -10.81
C SER A 29 12.79 8.82 -11.17
N LYS A 30 13.99 9.36 -10.92
CA LYS A 30 15.25 8.61 -11.12
C LYS A 30 15.29 7.35 -10.28
N ALA A 31 14.74 7.41 -9.05
CA ALA A 31 14.70 6.27 -8.14
C ALA A 31 13.62 5.24 -8.54
N THR A 32 12.62 5.66 -9.32
CA THR A 32 11.52 4.80 -9.76
C THR A 32 11.32 4.96 -11.28
N PRO A 33 12.26 4.46 -12.09
CA PRO A 33 12.17 4.66 -13.56
C PRO A 33 10.96 4.00 -14.20
N LEU A 34 10.42 2.93 -13.60
CA LEU A 34 9.19 2.29 -14.07
C LEU A 34 7.93 3.06 -13.64
N GLY A 35 8.10 4.07 -12.78
CA GLY A 35 6.99 4.85 -12.28
C GLY A 35 6.32 4.22 -11.07
N PHE A 36 5.37 4.95 -10.52
CA PHE A 36 4.52 4.45 -9.45
C PHE A 36 3.14 5.11 -9.55
N LEU A 37 2.13 4.36 -9.12
CA LEU A 37 0.75 4.82 -9.10
C LEU A 37 0.37 5.20 -7.67
N ARG A 38 -0.20 6.38 -7.51
CA ARG A 38 -0.76 6.83 -6.24
C ARG A 38 -2.28 6.77 -6.32
N LEU A 39 -2.90 6.10 -5.35
CA LEU A 39 -4.34 6.09 -5.21
C LEU A 39 -4.72 7.05 -4.09
N ILE A 40 -5.55 8.04 -4.40
CA ILE A 40 -5.83 9.17 -3.52
C ILE A 40 -7.34 9.30 -3.33
N ARG A 41 -7.76 9.45 -2.07
CA ARG A 41 -9.16 9.81 -1.77
C ARG A 41 -9.16 11.24 -1.22
N LYS A 42 -9.79 12.15 -1.99
CA LYS A 42 -9.72 13.58 -1.72
C LYS A 42 -8.24 14.00 -1.72
N GLU A 43 -7.70 14.53 -0.66
CA GLU A 43 -6.29 14.94 -0.59
C GLU A 43 -5.41 13.90 0.12
N ARG A 44 -6.00 12.77 0.55
CA ARG A 44 -5.29 11.76 1.32
C ARG A 44 -4.87 10.60 0.43
N THR A 45 -3.57 10.33 0.39
CA THR A 45 -3.04 9.15 -0.30
C THR A 45 -3.39 7.90 0.49
N ILE A 46 -4.03 6.93 -0.19
CA ILE A 46 -4.38 5.65 0.39
C ILE A 46 -3.16 4.75 0.38
N LEU A 47 -2.58 4.55 -0.81
CA LEU A 47 -1.40 3.71 -0.99
C LEU A 47 -0.68 4.08 -2.28
N TYR A 48 0.54 3.54 -2.44
CA TYR A 48 1.32 3.63 -3.66
C TYR A 48 1.53 2.23 -4.23
N LEU A 49 1.48 2.10 -5.55
CA LEU A 49 1.77 0.85 -6.25
C LEU A 49 3.00 1.06 -7.12
N LEU A 50 4.02 0.24 -6.90
CA LEU A 50 5.30 0.34 -7.60
C LEU A 50 5.55 -0.95 -8.39
N PRO A 51 5.44 -0.90 -9.74
CA PRO A 51 5.66 -2.10 -10.54
C PRO A 51 7.12 -2.56 -10.45
N ARG A 52 7.29 -3.88 -10.46
CA ARG A 52 8.58 -4.55 -10.48
C ARG A 52 8.51 -5.72 -11.45
N GLU A 53 9.63 -6.31 -11.76
CA GLU A 53 9.67 -7.50 -12.57
C GLU A 53 9.09 -8.68 -11.78
N GLY A 54 8.05 -9.30 -12.31
CA GLY A 54 7.42 -10.47 -11.69
C GLY A 54 6.54 -10.21 -10.48
N HIS A 55 6.46 -8.97 -10.01
CA HIS A 55 5.62 -8.60 -8.85
C HIS A 55 5.42 -7.08 -8.80
N PHE A 56 4.76 -6.59 -7.75
CA PHE A 56 4.74 -5.16 -7.46
C PHE A 56 4.88 -4.93 -5.96
N LEU A 57 5.32 -3.74 -5.61
CA LEU A 57 5.38 -3.31 -4.21
C LEU A 57 4.15 -2.47 -3.93
N THR A 58 3.60 -2.64 -2.73
CA THR A 58 2.55 -1.77 -2.22
C THR A 58 3.15 -0.99 -1.06
N ALA A 59 3.09 0.33 -1.13
CA ALA A 59 3.65 1.19 -0.11
C ALA A 59 2.55 1.94 0.63
N PHE A 60 2.73 2.06 1.94
CA PHE A 60 1.82 2.81 2.81
C PHE A 60 2.62 3.75 3.69
N VAL A 61 2.01 4.86 4.07
CA VAL A 61 2.54 5.73 5.13
C VAL A 61 1.51 5.74 6.25
N PHE A 62 1.89 5.24 7.41
CA PHE A 62 1.01 5.15 8.58
C PHE A 62 1.40 6.17 9.64
N GLY A 63 0.45 6.99 10.05
CA GLY A 63 0.62 7.86 11.20
C GLY A 63 0.63 7.04 12.48
N GLU A 64 0.78 7.71 13.60
CA GLU A 64 0.94 7.06 14.91
C GLU A 64 -0.26 6.17 15.28
N LYS A 65 -1.47 6.67 15.07
CA LYS A 65 -2.70 5.92 15.35
C LYS A 65 -2.81 4.68 14.49
N ALA A 66 -2.57 4.81 13.18
CA ALA A 66 -2.63 3.68 12.26
C ALA A 66 -1.53 2.67 12.54
N THR A 67 -0.33 3.13 12.92
CA THR A 67 0.78 2.26 13.31
C THR A 67 0.39 1.37 14.49
N ALA A 68 -0.24 1.95 15.53
CA ALA A 68 -0.72 1.19 16.66
C ALA A 68 -1.79 0.16 16.26
N ALA A 69 -2.68 0.55 15.34
CA ALA A 69 -3.72 -0.35 14.84
C ALA A 69 -3.13 -1.53 14.06
N VAL A 70 -2.08 -1.30 13.26
CA VAL A 70 -1.39 -2.38 12.54
C VAL A 70 -0.78 -3.37 13.53
N ARG A 71 -0.11 -2.88 14.58
CA ARG A 71 0.49 -3.73 15.61
C ARG A 71 -0.54 -4.58 16.35
N ALA A 72 -1.74 -4.07 16.52
CA ALA A 72 -2.83 -4.76 17.23
C ALA A 72 -3.64 -5.68 16.31
N SER A 73 -3.38 -5.66 15.00
CA SER A 73 -4.15 -6.42 14.02
C SER A 73 -3.58 -7.82 13.79
N ASP A 74 -4.27 -8.62 12.97
CA ASP A 74 -3.87 -9.96 12.60
C ASP A 74 -3.05 -10.03 11.30
N VAL A 75 -2.47 -8.91 10.87
CA VAL A 75 -1.61 -8.90 9.68
C VAL A 75 -0.37 -9.75 9.92
N PRO A 76 0.24 -10.31 8.85
CA PRO A 76 1.45 -11.11 9.00
C PRO A 76 2.58 -10.38 9.73
N ALA A 77 3.38 -11.13 10.47
CA ALA A 77 4.50 -10.59 11.23
C ALA A 77 5.45 -9.76 10.37
N ALA A 78 5.62 -10.13 9.10
CA ALA A 78 6.50 -9.38 8.18
C ALA A 78 6.05 -7.93 8.02
N ALA A 79 4.74 -7.66 8.00
CA ALA A 79 4.21 -6.30 7.91
C ALA A 79 4.51 -5.50 9.18
N VAL A 80 4.33 -6.11 10.33
CA VAL A 80 4.62 -5.48 11.62
C VAL A 80 6.12 -5.20 11.75
N THR A 81 6.95 -6.16 11.35
CA THR A 81 8.42 -5.99 11.36
C THR A 81 8.86 -4.83 10.48
N ALA A 82 8.31 -4.75 9.25
CA ALA A 82 8.63 -3.67 8.33
C ALA A 82 8.28 -2.31 8.95
N LEU A 83 7.13 -2.23 9.63
CA LEU A 83 6.68 -1.00 10.26
C LEU A 83 7.57 -0.62 11.46
N ASN A 84 7.96 -1.60 12.28
CA ASN A 84 8.82 -1.36 13.44
C ASN A 84 10.23 -0.93 13.03
N GLU A 85 10.73 -1.42 11.90
CA GLU A 85 12.04 -1.05 11.36
C GLU A 85 12.00 0.26 10.58
N ALA A 86 10.83 0.75 10.22
CA ALA A 86 10.69 1.98 9.45
C ALA A 86 11.04 3.19 10.29
N ARG A 87 11.78 4.11 9.67
CA ARG A 87 12.14 5.38 10.31
C ARG A 87 10.90 6.28 10.39
N PRO A 88 10.56 6.83 11.58
CA PRO A 88 9.43 7.75 11.66
C PRO A 88 9.78 9.12 11.05
N TYR A 89 8.89 9.61 10.21
CA TYR A 89 8.95 10.95 9.62
C TYR A 89 7.73 11.74 10.07
N ALA A 90 7.66 13.01 9.72
CA ALA A 90 6.54 13.88 10.07
C ALA A 90 5.18 13.33 9.58
N GLU A 91 5.16 12.74 8.38
CA GLU A 91 3.96 12.13 7.82
C GLU A 91 3.61 10.77 8.46
N GLY A 92 4.58 10.15 9.15
CA GLY A 92 4.44 8.83 9.74
C GLY A 92 5.52 7.87 9.31
N ARG A 93 5.23 6.58 9.38
CA ARG A 93 6.15 5.50 9.00
C ARG A 93 5.78 4.96 7.63
N GLY A 94 6.74 4.95 6.70
CA GLY A 94 6.57 4.40 5.36
C GLY A 94 7.04 2.96 5.29
N ILE A 95 6.21 2.08 4.73
CA ILE A 95 6.60 0.68 4.50
C ILE A 95 6.32 0.30 3.05
N ARG A 96 7.10 -0.65 2.53
CA ARG A 96 6.92 -1.23 1.20
C ARG A 96 6.90 -2.74 1.34
N LEU A 97 5.86 -3.36 0.82
CA LEU A 97 5.68 -4.80 0.90
C LEU A 97 5.49 -5.38 -0.49
N GLU A 98 6.13 -6.52 -0.75
CA GLU A 98 5.96 -7.23 -2.02
C GLU A 98 4.58 -7.84 -2.11
N THR A 99 3.96 -7.75 -3.28
CA THR A 99 2.68 -8.38 -3.57
C THR A 99 2.88 -9.35 -4.72
N ARG A 100 2.85 -10.65 -4.42
CA ARG A 100 3.17 -11.73 -5.36
C ARG A 100 2.03 -12.72 -5.55
N ASN A 101 1.10 -12.80 -4.59
CA ASN A 101 0.04 -13.82 -4.59
C ASN A 101 -1.21 -13.31 -3.87
N ALA A 102 -2.26 -14.13 -3.87
CA ALA A 102 -3.54 -13.76 -3.26
C ALA A 102 -3.45 -13.52 -1.76
N LYS A 103 -2.56 -14.22 -1.07
CA LYS A 103 -2.34 -14.03 0.37
C LYS A 103 -1.75 -12.66 0.66
N ASP A 104 -0.77 -12.25 -0.13
CA ASP A 104 -0.19 -10.91 -0.03
C ASP A 104 -1.25 -9.84 -0.32
N LEU A 105 -2.08 -10.08 -1.34
CA LEU A 105 -3.15 -9.16 -1.71
C LEU A 105 -4.13 -8.96 -0.54
N ALA A 106 -4.51 -10.03 0.15
CA ALA A 106 -5.39 -9.95 1.32
C ALA A 106 -4.77 -9.08 2.41
N THR A 107 -3.47 -9.20 2.62
CA THR A 107 -2.72 -8.35 3.56
C THR A 107 -2.81 -6.88 3.16
N MET A 108 -2.63 -6.57 1.86
CA MET A 108 -2.71 -5.18 1.38
C MET A 108 -4.10 -4.59 1.59
N LYS A 109 -5.16 -5.39 1.40
CA LYS A 109 -6.53 -4.95 1.65
C LYS A 109 -6.76 -4.61 3.13
N LYS A 110 -6.21 -5.42 4.04
CA LYS A 110 -6.29 -5.16 5.49
C LYS A 110 -5.56 -3.89 5.87
N LEU A 111 -4.35 -3.70 5.34
CA LEU A 111 -3.56 -2.50 5.61
C LEU A 111 -4.24 -1.25 5.08
N ALA A 112 -4.86 -1.32 3.91
CA ALA A 112 -5.63 -0.21 3.36
C ALA A 112 -6.81 0.15 4.26
N ALA A 113 -7.51 -0.85 4.80
CA ALA A 113 -8.62 -0.63 5.72
C ALA A 113 -8.15 0.10 6.99
N ILE A 114 -7.00 -0.28 7.51
CA ILE A 114 -6.41 0.40 8.68
C ILE A 114 -6.03 1.84 8.33
N LYS A 115 -5.40 2.05 7.18
CA LYS A 115 -5.01 3.38 6.71
C LYS A 115 -6.20 4.32 6.59
N MET A 116 -7.34 3.80 6.12
CA MET A 116 -8.55 4.59 5.85
C MET A 116 -9.51 4.66 7.04
N ALA A 117 -9.22 3.98 8.13
CA ALA A 117 -10.03 4.06 9.35
C ALA A 117 -9.99 5.47 9.94
N PRO A 118 -11.12 5.97 10.48
CA PRO A 118 -11.18 7.31 11.05
C PRO A 118 -10.33 7.47 12.31
#